data_15b4dd9193cac305c0a801a4f782e605
#
_entry.id   15b4dd9193cac305c0a801a4f782e605
#
_cell.length_a   1.000
_cell.length_b   1.000
_cell.length_c   1.000
_cell.angle_alpha   90.00
_cell.angle_beta   90.00
_cell.angle_gamma   90.00
#
_symmetry.space_group_name_H-M   'P 1'
#
loop_
_entity.id
_entity.type
_entity.pdbx_description
1 polymer ?
#
loop_
_entity_poly.entity_id
_entity_poly.type
_entity_poly.pdbx_seq_one_letter_code
_entity_poly.pdbx_strand_id
1 'polypeptide(L)'
;MLEIEQKFANADFAAIEKRLAEWKARRGEEHTEADHYFNAPDRDFARTDEAFRLRRIGSANFLTYKGPKHPGAVKVRTELEIPLRDGDEAATQFMQLLAHLAYRAVAVVRKHRRTYHLERGGFALTVCLDEVEQLGCFAEVEIVAPDEQVDAARAVLADTAAALGLTNLERRSYLGLLLQKMVTEPEA
;
A
#
# COMPACT_ATOMS: atom_id res chain seq x y z
N MET A 1 -10.15 -13.70 -7.70
CA MET A 1 -8.80 -13.19 -8.05
C MET A 1 -8.18 -12.66 -6.78
N LEU A 2 -6.93 -12.98 -6.53
CA LEU A 2 -6.17 -12.55 -5.36
C LEU A 2 -5.04 -11.62 -5.78
N GLU A 3 -4.79 -10.60 -4.99
CA GLU A 3 -3.61 -9.75 -5.11
C GLU A 3 -2.46 -10.36 -4.32
N ILE A 4 -1.31 -10.51 -4.99
CA ILE A 4 -0.08 -11.03 -4.43
C ILE A 4 0.92 -9.89 -4.49
N GLU A 5 1.36 -9.41 -3.33
CA GLU A 5 2.23 -8.24 -3.18
C GLU A 5 3.47 -8.60 -2.35
N GLN A 6 4.61 -8.05 -2.73
CA GLN A 6 5.80 -7.96 -1.89
C GLN A 6 6.32 -6.53 -1.89
N LYS A 7 6.65 -6.05 -0.69
CA LYS A 7 7.22 -4.73 -0.45
C LYS A 7 8.66 -4.84 0.03
N PHE A 8 9.50 -3.94 -0.46
CA PHE A 8 10.92 -3.91 -0.16
C PHE A 8 11.33 -2.51 0.30
N ALA A 9 12.05 -2.42 1.41
CA ALA A 9 12.58 -1.17 1.94
C ALA A 9 13.94 -0.80 1.32
N ASN A 10 14.32 0.48 1.44
CA ASN A 10 15.57 1.03 0.93
C ASN A 10 15.79 0.78 -0.56
N ALA A 11 14.75 0.93 -1.36
CA ALA A 11 14.76 0.72 -2.79
C ALA A 11 15.59 1.80 -3.51
N ASP A 12 16.53 1.37 -4.36
CA ASP A 12 17.26 2.26 -5.27
C ASP A 12 16.41 2.51 -6.53
N PHE A 13 15.66 3.61 -6.51
CA PHE A 13 14.74 3.96 -7.60
C PHE A 13 15.46 4.10 -8.95
N ALA A 14 16.66 4.69 -8.98
CA ALA A 14 17.40 4.89 -10.23
C ALA A 14 17.79 3.55 -10.88
N ALA A 15 18.27 2.60 -10.07
CA ALA A 15 18.61 1.26 -10.55
C ALA A 15 17.37 0.50 -11.02
N ILE A 16 16.26 0.59 -10.27
CA ILE A 16 14.99 -0.07 -10.62
C ILE A 16 14.42 0.51 -11.92
N GLU A 17 14.34 1.85 -12.04
CA GLU A 17 13.83 2.53 -13.23
C GLU A 17 14.65 2.21 -14.48
N LYS A 18 15.97 2.15 -14.35
CA LYS A 18 16.85 1.71 -15.42
C LYS A 18 16.49 0.30 -15.89
N ARG A 19 16.30 -0.65 -14.98
CA ARG A 19 15.94 -2.02 -15.30
C ARG A 19 14.54 -2.12 -15.92
N LEU A 20 13.57 -1.37 -15.39
CA LEU A 20 12.21 -1.31 -15.94
C LEU A 20 12.20 -0.74 -17.38
N ALA A 21 13.05 0.25 -17.65
CA ALA A 21 13.22 0.79 -19.00
C ALA A 21 13.83 -0.25 -19.96
N GLU A 22 14.84 -1.02 -19.53
CA GLU A 22 15.41 -2.14 -20.30
C GLU A 22 14.34 -3.20 -20.65
N TRP A 23 13.40 -3.44 -19.71
CA TRP A 23 12.28 -4.36 -19.92
C TRP A 23 11.11 -3.75 -20.69
N LYS A 24 11.21 -2.48 -21.10
CA LYS A 24 10.15 -1.73 -21.79
C LYS A 24 8.85 -1.66 -20.98
N ALA A 25 8.97 -1.61 -19.66
CA ALA A 25 7.83 -1.41 -18.78
C ALA A 25 7.14 -0.08 -19.13
N ARG A 26 5.82 -0.08 -19.17
CA ARG A 26 5.02 1.12 -19.40
C ARG A 26 4.93 1.93 -18.11
N ARG A 27 5.37 3.18 -18.14
CA ARG A 27 5.15 4.10 -17.02
C ARG A 27 3.65 4.38 -16.91
N GLY A 28 3.13 4.20 -15.73
CA GLY A 28 1.75 4.49 -15.34
C GLY A 28 1.63 5.87 -14.70
N GLU A 29 0.76 5.96 -13.70
CA GLU A 29 0.50 7.20 -12.99
C GLU A 29 1.62 7.54 -12.00
N GLU A 30 1.75 8.85 -11.75
CA GLU A 30 2.60 9.42 -10.71
C GLU A 30 1.77 10.42 -9.91
N HIS A 31 1.65 10.18 -8.62
CA HIS A 31 0.81 11.01 -7.76
C HIS A 31 1.24 10.93 -6.29
N THR A 32 0.74 11.88 -5.50
CA THR A 32 0.87 11.85 -4.05
C THR A 32 -0.39 11.31 -3.42
N GLU A 33 -0.24 10.38 -2.48
CA GLU A 33 -1.31 9.82 -1.65
C GLU A 33 -1.18 10.31 -0.21
N ALA A 34 -2.32 10.59 0.43
CA ALA A 34 -2.42 10.83 1.86
C ALA A 34 -3.46 9.88 2.45
N ASP A 35 -3.00 8.88 3.18
CA ASP A 35 -3.82 7.87 3.84
C ASP A 35 -4.07 8.28 5.29
N HIS A 36 -5.27 8.78 5.59
CA HIS A 36 -5.71 9.13 6.94
C HIS A 36 -6.29 7.87 7.61
N TYR A 37 -5.60 7.31 8.59
CA TYR A 37 -6.02 6.10 9.28
C TYR A 37 -6.83 6.42 10.52
N PHE A 38 -7.84 5.59 10.77
CA PHE A 38 -8.76 5.71 11.90
C PHE A 38 -8.87 4.40 12.66
N ASN A 39 -9.16 4.50 13.95
CA ASN A 39 -9.48 3.36 14.82
C ASN A 39 -10.94 3.43 15.27
N ALA A 40 -11.58 2.29 15.40
CA ALA A 40 -12.98 2.19 15.81
C ALA A 40 -13.17 2.54 17.30
N PRO A 41 -14.38 2.97 17.72
CA PRO A 41 -14.66 3.25 19.13
C PRO A 41 -14.81 1.98 19.98
N ASP A 42 -15.20 0.87 19.38
CA ASP A 42 -15.55 -0.40 20.04
C ASP A 42 -14.42 -1.43 20.05
N ARG A 43 -13.40 -1.24 19.22
CA ARG A 43 -12.24 -2.15 19.11
C ARG A 43 -11.00 -1.46 18.59
N ASP A 44 -9.86 -2.10 18.81
CA ASP A 44 -8.56 -1.64 18.34
C ASP A 44 -8.16 -2.42 17.10
N PHE A 45 -8.13 -1.74 15.94
CA PHE A 45 -7.80 -2.32 14.63
C PHE A 45 -6.38 -2.88 14.58
N ALA A 46 -5.44 -2.34 15.37
CA ALA A 46 -4.10 -2.91 15.46
C ALA A 46 -4.11 -4.30 16.10
N ARG A 47 -5.04 -4.56 17.04
CA ARG A 47 -5.19 -5.85 17.72
C ARG A 47 -6.00 -6.87 16.93
N THR A 48 -6.91 -6.39 16.08
CA THR A 48 -7.79 -7.23 15.25
C THR A 48 -7.27 -7.45 13.84
N ASP A 49 -6.07 -6.92 13.50
CA ASP A 49 -5.46 -6.95 12.17
C ASP A 49 -6.35 -6.33 11.09
N GLU A 50 -7.12 -5.31 11.47
CA GLU A 50 -7.95 -4.52 10.59
C GLU A 50 -7.26 -3.20 10.23
N ALA A 51 -7.72 -2.54 9.16
CA ALA A 51 -7.34 -1.16 8.86
C ALA A 51 -8.53 -0.42 8.22
N PHE A 52 -8.71 0.84 8.61
CA PHE A 52 -9.68 1.73 7.98
C PHE A 52 -9.04 3.08 7.70
N ARG A 53 -9.15 3.53 6.44
CA ARG A 53 -8.54 4.79 6.01
C ARG A 53 -9.42 5.57 5.05
N LEU A 54 -9.24 6.88 5.07
CA LEU A 54 -9.59 7.78 3.99
C LEU A 54 -8.31 8.05 3.19
N ARG A 55 -8.25 7.60 1.93
CA ARG A 55 -7.17 7.89 0.99
C ARG A 55 -7.53 9.10 0.17
N ARG A 56 -6.58 10.02 0.04
CA ARG A 56 -6.69 11.20 -0.81
C ARG A 56 -5.62 11.15 -1.90
N ILE A 57 -6.05 11.35 -3.16
CA ILE A 57 -5.17 11.43 -4.35
C ILE A 57 -5.61 12.67 -5.12
N GLY A 58 -4.84 13.77 -5.00
CA GLY A 58 -5.30 15.05 -5.52
C GLY A 58 -6.63 15.47 -4.90
N SER A 59 -7.68 15.64 -5.73
CA SER A 59 -9.05 15.92 -5.26
C SER A 59 -9.86 14.65 -4.96
N ALA A 60 -9.45 13.49 -5.46
CA ALA A 60 -10.19 12.24 -5.29
C ALA A 60 -10.07 11.68 -3.86
N ASN A 61 -11.19 11.14 -3.35
CA ASN A 61 -11.29 10.59 -2.01
C ASN A 61 -11.82 9.15 -2.09
N PHE A 62 -11.15 8.22 -1.38
CA PHE A 62 -11.53 6.82 -1.30
C PHE A 62 -11.55 6.34 0.15
N LEU A 63 -12.60 5.61 0.52
CA LEU A 63 -12.62 4.88 1.79
C LEU A 63 -12.13 3.47 1.55
N THR A 64 -11.18 3.02 2.35
CA THR A 64 -10.72 1.64 2.30
C THR A 64 -10.86 1.00 3.67
N TYR A 65 -11.61 -0.09 3.75
CA TYR A 65 -11.61 -0.99 4.89
C TYR A 65 -10.90 -2.28 4.51
N LYS A 66 -9.99 -2.72 5.36
CA LYS A 66 -9.28 -3.98 5.23
C LYS A 66 -9.55 -4.82 6.47
N GLY A 67 -10.19 -5.98 6.26
CA GLY A 67 -10.48 -6.95 7.33
C GLY A 67 -9.23 -7.70 7.80
N PRO A 68 -9.37 -8.55 8.84
CA PRO A 68 -8.29 -9.41 9.31
C PRO A 68 -7.76 -10.32 8.20
N LYS A 69 -6.47 -10.62 8.24
CA LYS A 69 -5.88 -11.63 7.36
C LYS A 69 -6.40 -13.01 7.73
N HIS A 70 -6.86 -13.77 6.74
CA HIS A 70 -7.22 -15.16 6.97
C HIS A 70 -5.96 -16.00 7.25
N PRO A 71 -6.04 -16.98 8.18
CA PRO A 71 -4.94 -17.92 8.40
C PRO A 71 -4.63 -18.69 7.11
N GLY A 72 -3.37 -18.75 6.70
CA GLY A 72 -2.96 -19.47 5.50
C GLY A 72 -1.65 -18.97 4.90
N ALA A 73 -1.16 -19.67 3.89
CA ALA A 73 0.10 -19.34 3.21
C ALA A 73 -0.02 -18.06 2.33
N VAL A 74 -1.24 -17.65 1.97
CA VAL A 74 -1.54 -16.45 1.19
C VAL A 74 -2.21 -15.41 2.09
N LYS A 75 -1.79 -14.16 2.00
CA LYS A 75 -2.47 -13.04 2.70
C LYS A 75 -3.77 -12.71 1.97
N VAL A 76 -4.83 -13.44 2.29
CA VAL A 76 -6.19 -13.13 1.82
C VAL A 76 -6.91 -12.38 2.92
N ARG A 77 -7.53 -11.27 2.57
CA ARG A 77 -8.42 -10.53 3.48
C ARG A 77 -9.53 -9.83 2.69
N THR A 78 -10.62 -9.56 3.36
CA THR A 78 -11.67 -8.71 2.81
C THR A 78 -11.10 -7.29 2.63
N GLU A 79 -11.26 -6.75 1.44
CA GLU A 79 -10.98 -5.35 1.15
C GLU A 79 -12.20 -4.73 0.50
N LEU A 80 -12.65 -3.60 1.04
CA LEU A 80 -13.71 -2.79 0.49
C LEU A 80 -13.15 -1.40 0.21
N GLU A 81 -13.25 -0.97 -1.04
CA GLU A 81 -12.91 0.40 -1.43
C GLU A 81 -14.14 1.08 -2.01
N ILE A 82 -14.46 2.26 -1.49
CA ILE A 82 -15.64 3.02 -1.84
C ILE A 82 -15.21 4.43 -2.21
N PRO A 83 -15.45 4.90 -3.44
CA PRO A 83 -15.19 6.28 -3.80
C PRO A 83 -16.15 7.22 -3.04
N LEU A 84 -15.60 8.31 -2.55
CA LEU A 84 -16.38 9.44 -2.04
C LEU A 84 -16.42 10.56 -3.06
N ARG A 85 -17.30 11.56 -2.81
CA ARG A 85 -17.27 12.80 -3.58
C ARG A 85 -15.90 13.46 -3.48
N ASP A 86 -15.42 13.97 -4.59
CA ASP A 86 -14.15 14.68 -4.68
C ASP A 86 -14.15 15.98 -3.86
N GLY A 87 -12.94 16.43 -3.54
CA GLY A 87 -12.66 17.73 -2.93
C GLY A 87 -12.42 17.67 -1.43
N ASP A 88 -11.81 18.76 -0.93
CA ASP A 88 -11.43 18.90 0.48
C ASP A 88 -12.64 18.96 1.41
N GLU A 89 -13.74 19.56 0.94
CA GLU A 89 -14.97 19.66 1.72
C GLU A 89 -15.53 18.28 2.07
N ALA A 90 -15.64 17.40 1.06
CA ALA A 90 -16.14 16.03 1.28
C ALA A 90 -15.27 15.24 2.24
N ALA A 91 -13.94 15.35 2.10
CA ALA A 91 -13.00 14.71 3.00
C ALA A 91 -13.17 15.24 4.44
N THR A 92 -13.29 16.57 4.60
CA THR A 92 -13.46 17.21 5.91
C THR A 92 -14.77 16.80 6.57
N GLN A 93 -15.88 16.85 5.83
CA GLN A 93 -17.20 16.41 6.34
C GLN A 93 -17.19 14.95 6.76
N PHE A 94 -16.51 14.09 6.00
CA PHE A 94 -16.39 12.68 6.36
C PHE A 94 -15.57 12.47 7.63
N MET A 95 -14.43 13.15 7.78
CA MET A 95 -13.62 13.07 9.01
C MET A 95 -14.39 13.60 10.23
N GLN A 96 -15.19 14.66 10.07
CA GLN A 96 -16.08 15.16 11.12
C GLN A 96 -17.15 14.14 11.50
N LEU A 97 -17.76 13.48 10.50
CA LEU A 97 -18.72 12.40 10.75
C LEU A 97 -18.09 11.28 11.57
N LEU A 98 -16.87 10.84 11.21
CA LEU A 98 -16.16 9.82 11.96
C LEU A 98 -15.87 10.24 13.41
N ALA A 99 -15.50 11.51 13.63
CA ALA A 99 -15.29 12.05 14.97
C ALA A 99 -16.59 12.03 15.79
N HIS A 100 -17.74 12.41 15.20
CA HIS A 100 -19.05 12.31 15.85
C HIS A 100 -19.46 10.86 16.17
N LEU A 101 -18.99 9.90 15.37
CA LEU A 101 -19.17 8.46 15.61
C LEU A 101 -18.10 7.88 16.55
N ALA A 102 -17.30 8.72 17.20
CA ALA A 102 -16.24 8.37 18.14
C ALA A 102 -15.09 7.53 17.54
N TYR A 103 -14.91 7.56 16.22
CA TYR A 103 -13.68 7.06 15.61
C TYR A 103 -12.52 8.00 15.97
N ARG A 104 -11.35 7.43 16.16
CA ARG A 104 -10.14 8.17 16.55
C ARG A 104 -9.16 8.19 15.38
N ALA A 105 -8.65 9.37 15.02
CA ALA A 105 -7.54 9.47 14.11
C ALA A 105 -6.29 8.80 14.71
N VAL A 106 -5.56 8.03 13.90
CA VAL A 106 -4.36 7.29 14.32
C VAL A 106 -3.11 7.96 13.78
N ALA A 107 -2.99 8.06 12.47
CA ALA A 107 -1.87 8.68 11.80
C ALA A 107 -2.24 8.99 10.34
N VAL A 108 -1.41 9.81 9.69
CA VAL A 108 -1.49 10.07 8.25
C VAL A 108 -0.21 9.56 7.61
N VAL A 109 -0.32 8.57 6.72
CA VAL A 109 0.79 8.13 5.87
C VAL A 109 0.73 8.90 4.57
N ARG A 110 1.79 9.64 4.27
CA ARG A 110 1.95 10.38 3.00
C ARG A 110 3.01 9.70 2.17
N LYS A 111 2.75 9.55 0.88
CA LYS A 111 3.74 9.00 -0.05
C LYS A 111 3.60 9.61 -1.43
N HIS A 112 4.70 9.71 -2.13
CA HIS A 112 4.75 9.96 -3.56
C HIS A 112 4.97 8.63 -4.27
N ARG A 113 4.02 8.24 -5.13
CA ARG A 113 4.01 6.95 -5.84
C ARG A 113 4.25 7.15 -7.32
N ARG A 114 5.16 6.35 -7.87
CA ARG A 114 5.35 6.16 -9.31
C ARG A 114 5.04 4.72 -9.68
N THR A 115 4.20 4.51 -10.69
CA THR A 115 3.71 3.19 -11.06
C THR A 115 4.26 2.77 -12.42
N TYR A 116 4.59 1.49 -12.57
CA TYR A 116 5.06 0.87 -13.80
C TYR A 116 4.31 -0.44 -14.04
N HIS A 117 3.97 -0.72 -15.31
CA HIS A 117 3.25 -1.92 -15.71
C HIS A 117 4.07 -2.69 -16.74
N LEU A 118 4.15 -4.00 -16.59
CA LEU A 118 4.85 -4.89 -17.50
C LEU A 118 4.21 -6.28 -17.52
N GLU A 119 4.50 -7.02 -18.58
CA GLU A 119 4.16 -8.45 -18.68
C GLU A 119 5.42 -9.27 -18.43
N ARG A 120 5.36 -10.25 -17.54
CA ARG A 120 6.48 -11.16 -17.26
C ARG A 120 5.97 -12.50 -16.75
N GLY A 121 6.57 -13.59 -17.26
CA GLY A 121 6.20 -14.95 -16.86
C GLY A 121 4.73 -15.30 -17.11
N GLY A 122 4.07 -14.64 -18.07
CA GLY A 122 2.65 -14.84 -18.35
C GLY A 122 1.69 -14.07 -17.44
N PHE A 123 2.20 -13.16 -16.60
CA PHE A 123 1.41 -12.33 -15.71
C PHE A 123 1.59 -10.84 -15.99
N ALA A 124 0.50 -10.08 -15.80
CA ALA A 124 0.56 -8.63 -15.71
C ALA A 124 1.06 -8.24 -14.32
N LEU A 125 2.17 -7.47 -14.28
CA LEU A 125 2.77 -6.99 -13.05
C LEU A 125 2.63 -5.48 -12.93
N THR A 126 2.45 -5.04 -11.70
CA THR A 126 2.59 -3.64 -11.32
C THR A 126 3.81 -3.50 -10.40
N VAL A 127 4.67 -2.53 -10.70
CA VAL A 127 5.78 -2.12 -9.82
C VAL A 127 5.52 -0.70 -9.39
N CYS A 128 5.39 -0.50 -8.08
CA CYS A 128 5.21 0.81 -7.46
C CYS A 128 6.51 1.23 -6.76
N LEU A 129 6.95 2.46 -7.01
CA LEU A 129 8.05 3.11 -6.30
C LEU A 129 7.46 4.17 -5.38
N ASP A 130 7.54 3.94 -4.10
CA ASP A 130 6.95 4.78 -3.05
C ASP A 130 8.04 5.51 -2.27
N GLU A 131 8.05 6.84 -2.36
CA GLU A 131 8.77 7.69 -1.43
C GLU A 131 7.82 8.06 -0.30
N VAL A 132 8.00 7.43 0.86
CA VAL A 132 7.10 7.55 2.01
C VAL A 132 7.70 8.54 3.00
N GLU A 133 6.91 9.58 3.31
CA GLU A 133 7.32 10.63 4.25
C GLU A 133 7.75 10.01 5.60
N GLN A 134 8.90 10.44 6.12
CA GLN A 134 9.54 9.95 7.34
C GLN A 134 10.06 8.49 7.29
N LEU A 135 9.74 7.68 6.28
CA LEU A 135 10.13 6.28 6.21
C LEU A 135 11.16 5.98 5.11
N GLY A 136 11.23 6.81 4.05
CA GLY A 136 12.16 6.64 2.94
C GLY A 136 11.55 5.91 1.74
N CYS A 137 12.42 5.27 0.95
CA CYS A 137 12.08 4.70 -0.35
C CYS A 137 11.73 3.21 -0.26
N PHE A 138 10.62 2.84 -0.87
CA PHE A 138 10.14 1.47 -0.96
C PHE A 138 9.79 1.11 -2.41
N ALA A 139 9.88 -0.19 -2.73
CA ALA A 139 9.31 -0.72 -3.95
C ALA A 139 8.29 -1.82 -3.60
N GLU A 140 7.14 -1.80 -4.27
CA GLU A 140 6.14 -2.85 -4.20
C GLU A 140 6.07 -3.53 -5.57
N VAL A 141 6.00 -4.85 -5.59
CA VAL A 141 5.77 -5.66 -6.80
C VAL A 141 4.48 -6.43 -6.59
N GLU A 142 3.54 -6.29 -7.50
CA GLU A 142 2.18 -6.79 -7.38
C GLU A 142 1.77 -7.59 -8.61
N ILE A 143 1.04 -8.69 -8.39
CA ILE A 143 0.38 -9.51 -9.41
C ILE A 143 -1.04 -9.80 -8.92
N VAL A 144 -2.03 -9.64 -9.80
CA VAL A 144 -3.39 -10.12 -9.55
C VAL A 144 -3.58 -11.43 -10.33
N ALA A 145 -3.87 -12.52 -9.62
CA ALA A 145 -4.02 -13.84 -10.21
C ALA A 145 -5.24 -14.60 -9.67
N PRO A 146 -5.80 -15.57 -10.43
CA PRO A 146 -6.76 -16.52 -9.91
C PRO A 146 -6.13 -17.42 -8.84
N ASP A 147 -6.96 -17.98 -7.96
CA ASP A 147 -6.51 -18.79 -6.81
C ASP A 147 -5.63 -19.96 -7.23
N GLU A 148 -5.95 -20.61 -8.35
CA GLU A 148 -5.20 -21.74 -8.91
C GLU A 148 -3.81 -21.37 -9.46
N GLN A 149 -3.53 -20.08 -9.67
CA GLN A 149 -2.26 -19.58 -10.21
C GLN A 149 -1.38 -18.87 -9.15
N VAL A 150 -1.80 -18.82 -7.90
CA VAL A 150 -1.11 -18.08 -6.84
C VAL A 150 0.35 -18.51 -6.67
N ASP A 151 0.66 -19.80 -6.71
CA ASP A 151 2.04 -20.28 -6.53
C ASP A 151 2.93 -19.93 -7.73
N ALA A 152 2.40 -20.01 -8.95
CA ALA A 152 3.10 -19.56 -10.15
C ALA A 152 3.32 -18.04 -10.13
N ALA A 153 2.32 -17.26 -9.75
CA ALA A 153 2.41 -15.81 -9.61
C ALA A 153 3.45 -15.40 -8.55
N ARG A 154 3.51 -16.11 -7.41
CA ARG A 154 4.54 -15.90 -6.38
C ARG A 154 5.95 -16.13 -6.89
N ALA A 155 6.17 -17.19 -7.67
CA ALA A 155 7.47 -17.48 -8.25
C ALA A 155 7.90 -16.36 -9.21
N VAL A 156 7.00 -15.92 -10.11
CA VAL A 156 7.27 -14.82 -11.04
C VAL A 156 7.54 -13.51 -10.31
N LEU A 157 6.79 -13.22 -9.24
CA LEU A 157 6.98 -12.03 -8.41
C LEU A 157 8.36 -12.05 -7.73
N ALA A 158 8.74 -13.18 -7.12
CA ALA A 158 10.03 -13.34 -6.47
C ALA A 158 11.20 -13.19 -7.46
N ASP A 159 11.11 -13.81 -8.64
CA ASP A 159 12.10 -13.69 -9.71
C ASP A 159 12.20 -12.25 -10.23
N THR A 160 11.07 -11.56 -10.32
CA THR A 160 11.03 -10.15 -10.75
C THR A 160 11.69 -9.26 -9.70
N ALA A 161 11.37 -9.44 -8.43
CA ALA A 161 11.98 -8.69 -7.33
C ALA A 161 13.50 -8.89 -7.29
N ALA A 162 13.96 -10.13 -7.42
CA ALA A 162 15.40 -10.46 -7.47
C ALA A 162 16.08 -9.80 -8.69
N ALA A 163 15.46 -9.82 -9.86
CA ALA A 163 16.00 -9.22 -11.08
C ALA A 163 16.00 -7.67 -11.03
N LEU A 164 15.15 -7.06 -10.20
CA LEU A 164 15.15 -5.63 -9.87
C LEU A 164 16.18 -5.28 -8.76
N GLY A 165 16.86 -6.26 -8.19
CA GLY A 165 17.83 -6.06 -7.09
C GLY A 165 17.18 -5.80 -5.73
N LEU A 166 15.92 -6.16 -5.56
CA LEU A 166 15.15 -5.94 -4.32
C LEU A 166 15.46 -7.05 -3.31
N THR A 167 16.08 -6.71 -2.18
CA THR A 167 16.53 -7.68 -1.16
C THR A 167 15.94 -7.47 0.22
N ASN A 168 15.57 -6.24 0.57
CA ASN A 168 15.09 -5.88 1.90
C ASN A 168 13.56 -6.04 2.02
N LEU A 169 13.10 -7.30 2.07
CA LEU A 169 11.66 -7.60 2.20
C LEU A 169 11.08 -6.99 3.48
N GLU A 170 10.05 -6.15 3.33
CA GLU A 170 9.34 -5.52 4.44
C GLU A 170 7.89 -6.02 4.51
N ARG A 171 7.54 -6.67 5.61
CA ARG A 171 6.21 -7.28 5.80
C ARG A 171 5.21 -6.38 6.52
N ARG A 172 5.70 -5.33 7.22
CA ARG A 172 4.84 -4.38 7.94
C ARG A 172 4.16 -3.43 6.95
N SER A 173 2.99 -2.94 7.30
CA SER A 173 2.36 -1.83 6.57
C SER A 173 3.13 -0.52 6.80
N TYR A 174 2.96 0.48 5.92
CA TYR A 174 3.52 1.82 6.15
C TYR A 174 3.00 2.43 7.45
N LEU A 175 1.71 2.22 7.78
CA LEU A 175 1.18 2.63 9.08
C LEU A 175 1.95 1.98 10.24
N GLY A 176 2.18 0.66 10.18
CA GLY A 176 2.93 -0.06 11.23
C GLY A 176 4.36 0.44 11.39
N LEU A 177 5.04 0.76 10.27
CA LEU A 177 6.38 1.35 10.28
C LEU A 177 6.38 2.75 10.90
N LEU A 178 5.41 3.59 10.51
CA LEU A 178 5.28 4.95 11.03
C LEU A 178 5.00 4.96 12.54
N LEU A 179 4.06 4.14 12.99
CA LEU A 179 3.73 4.03 14.42
C LEU A 179 4.93 3.52 15.24
N GLN A 180 5.70 2.55 14.70
CA GLN A 180 6.91 2.09 15.38
C GLN A 180 7.93 3.21 15.50
N LYS A 181 8.15 4.00 14.43
CA LYS A 181 9.07 5.13 14.45
C LYS A 181 8.66 6.18 15.48
N MET A 182 7.37 6.53 15.54
CA MET A 182 6.85 7.51 16.52
C MET A 182 7.07 7.08 17.98
N VAL A 183 7.10 5.76 18.26
CA VAL A 183 7.40 5.23 19.59
C VAL A 183 8.90 5.28 19.89
N THR A 184 9.75 5.01 18.90
CA THR A 184 11.20 4.96 19.09
C THR A 184 11.89 6.31 19.01
N GLU A 185 11.30 7.27 18.30
CA GLU A 185 11.80 8.62 18.10
C GLU A 185 10.67 9.62 18.41
N PRO A 186 10.24 9.75 19.69
CA PRO A 186 9.22 10.75 20.03
C PRO A 186 9.73 12.13 19.65
N GLU A 187 8.89 12.92 18.95
CA GLU A 187 9.21 14.31 18.62
C GLU A 187 9.59 15.06 19.91
N ALA A 188 10.76 15.72 19.89
CA ALA A 188 11.30 16.49 21.02
C ALA A 188 10.56 17.81 21.20
#